data_e1ec86905a136c9d72d488a664ff50c8
#
_entry.id   e1ec86905a136c9d72d488a664ff50c8
#
_cell.length_a   1.000
_cell.length_b   1.000
_cell.length_c   1.000
_cell.angle_alpha   90.00
_cell.angle_beta   90.00
_cell.angle_gamma   90.00
#
_symmetry.space_group_name_H-M   'P 1'
#
loop_
_entity.id
_entity.type
_entity.pdbx_description
1 polymer ?
#
loop_
_entity_poly.entity_id
_entity_poly.type
_entity_poly.pdbx_seq_one_letter_code
_entity_poly.pdbx_strand_id
1 'polypeptide(L)'
;MIAIIDYDAGNLKSVEKALVSLGEEVLVSRDSSEILQADKVILPGVGSFGEAMNNLDKFGLVDTIKKVTGNGTPFLGICLGLQLLFKESDETPGAEGLDILPGKILKIPAKDGFKIPHMGWNSLDIKPEARLFKGLETNPYVYFVHSYYLKAADEGIVAATTEYTTHIHASVESGNVFACQFHPEKSSDVGLKILKNFASL
;
A
#
# COMPACT_ATOMS: atom_id res chain seq x y z
N MET A 1 -10.26 -10.63 -12.71
CA MET A 1 -8.87 -11.07 -12.41
C MET A 1 -8.08 -9.93 -11.74
N ILE A 2 -7.36 -10.21 -10.67
CA ILE A 2 -6.50 -9.24 -9.94
C ILE A 2 -5.04 -9.58 -10.22
N ALA A 3 -4.25 -8.65 -10.77
CA ALA A 3 -2.82 -8.82 -10.94
C ALA A 3 -2.06 -8.36 -9.70
N ILE A 4 -1.13 -9.17 -9.22
CA ILE A 4 -0.15 -8.82 -8.20
C ILE A 4 1.20 -8.63 -8.90
N ILE A 5 1.79 -7.45 -8.78
CA ILE A 5 3.06 -7.11 -9.42
C ILE A 5 4.20 -7.84 -8.71
N ASP A 6 4.96 -8.66 -9.47
CA ASP A 6 6.19 -9.30 -9.02
C ASP A 6 7.41 -8.52 -9.51
N TYR A 7 8.07 -7.84 -8.59
CA TYR A 7 9.32 -7.11 -8.86
C TYR A 7 10.48 -7.57 -7.95
N ASP A 8 10.49 -8.86 -7.63
CA ASP A 8 11.42 -9.48 -6.67
C ASP A 8 11.28 -8.95 -5.23
N ALA A 9 10.15 -8.30 -4.88
CA ALA A 9 9.83 -7.94 -3.51
C ALA A 9 9.06 -9.07 -2.82
N GLY A 10 9.38 -9.32 -1.57
CA GLY A 10 8.80 -10.44 -0.82
C GLY A 10 7.32 -10.28 -0.45
N ASN A 11 6.75 -11.35 0.10
CA ASN A 11 5.39 -11.45 0.62
C ASN A 11 4.25 -11.57 -0.42
N LEU A 12 4.57 -11.77 -1.70
CA LEU A 12 3.56 -11.98 -2.77
C LEU A 12 2.57 -13.09 -2.41
N LYS A 13 3.10 -14.24 -1.92
CA LYS A 13 2.28 -15.44 -1.59
C LYS A 13 1.24 -15.19 -0.49
N SER A 14 1.50 -14.30 0.45
CA SER A 14 0.54 -14.01 1.52
C SER A 14 -0.64 -13.20 0.98
N VAL A 15 -0.38 -12.22 0.11
CA VAL A 15 -1.42 -11.43 -0.56
C VAL A 15 -2.22 -12.32 -1.52
N GLU A 16 -1.54 -13.14 -2.33
CA GLU A 16 -2.18 -14.11 -3.23
C GLU A 16 -3.12 -15.04 -2.47
N LYS A 17 -2.63 -15.70 -1.40
CA LYS A 17 -3.45 -16.61 -0.58
C LYS A 17 -4.66 -15.92 0.02
N ALA A 18 -4.51 -14.69 0.52
CA ALA A 18 -5.62 -13.93 1.08
C ALA A 18 -6.70 -13.66 0.01
N LEU A 19 -6.33 -13.23 -1.19
CA LEU A 19 -7.28 -12.99 -2.28
C LEU A 19 -7.93 -14.28 -2.79
N VAL A 20 -7.17 -15.35 -2.97
CA VAL A 20 -7.69 -16.66 -3.37
C VAL A 20 -8.69 -17.19 -2.32
N SER A 21 -8.43 -16.99 -1.02
CA SER A 21 -9.38 -17.39 0.03
C SER A 21 -10.70 -16.61 0.00
N LEU A 22 -10.72 -15.43 -0.61
CA LEU A 22 -11.90 -14.62 -0.88
C LEU A 22 -12.64 -15.02 -2.17
N GLY A 23 -12.11 -16.00 -2.92
CA GLY A 23 -12.68 -16.48 -4.18
C GLY A 23 -12.26 -15.68 -5.41
N GLU A 24 -11.23 -14.81 -5.29
CA GLU A 24 -10.76 -13.99 -6.39
C GLU A 24 -9.83 -14.77 -7.33
N GLU A 25 -9.93 -14.48 -8.63
CA GLU A 25 -8.96 -14.91 -9.64
C GLU A 25 -7.73 -14.00 -9.57
N VAL A 26 -6.55 -14.59 -9.30
CA VAL A 26 -5.31 -13.86 -9.05
C VAL A 26 -4.23 -14.30 -10.02
N LEU A 27 -3.52 -13.33 -10.58
CA LEU A 27 -2.32 -13.52 -11.39
C LEU A 27 -1.13 -12.81 -10.76
N VAL A 28 -0.07 -13.54 -10.42
CA VAL A 28 1.21 -12.95 -10.02
C VAL A 28 2.08 -12.84 -11.27
N SER A 29 2.41 -11.62 -11.66
CA SER A 29 3.13 -11.39 -12.92
C SER A 29 4.07 -10.18 -12.86
N ARG A 30 5.10 -10.21 -13.72
CA ARG A 30 5.95 -9.07 -14.06
C ARG A 30 5.83 -8.70 -15.54
N ASP A 31 4.98 -9.39 -16.28
CA ASP A 31 4.69 -9.03 -17.68
C ASP A 31 3.77 -7.84 -17.75
N SER A 32 4.24 -6.77 -18.41
CA SER A 32 3.48 -5.51 -18.53
C SER A 32 2.16 -5.70 -19.26
N SER A 33 2.08 -6.61 -20.23
CA SER A 33 0.85 -6.83 -21.01
C SER A 33 -0.22 -7.52 -20.16
N GLU A 34 0.16 -8.48 -19.34
CA GLU A 34 -0.74 -9.15 -18.40
C GLU A 34 -1.25 -8.19 -17.33
N ILE A 35 -0.35 -7.37 -16.76
CA ILE A 35 -0.70 -6.37 -15.74
C ILE A 35 -1.70 -5.33 -16.30
N LEU A 36 -1.47 -4.86 -17.54
CA LEU A 36 -2.33 -3.86 -18.18
C LEU A 36 -3.72 -4.41 -18.57
N GLN A 37 -3.87 -5.72 -18.70
CA GLN A 37 -5.16 -6.38 -19.00
C GLN A 37 -5.95 -6.75 -17.74
N ALA A 38 -5.36 -6.61 -16.55
CA ALA A 38 -6.02 -6.95 -15.30
C ALA A 38 -7.16 -5.95 -14.97
N ASP A 39 -8.22 -6.43 -14.34
CA ASP A 39 -9.32 -5.58 -13.87
C ASP A 39 -8.89 -4.73 -12.67
N LYS A 40 -7.95 -5.22 -11.88
CA LYS A 40 -7.37 -4.55 -10.71
C LYS A 40 -5.92 -4.93 -10.54
N VAL A 41 -5.12 -4.05 -9.94
CA VAL A 41 -3.68 -4.27 -9.74
C VAL A 41 -3.28 -4.01 -8.30
N ILE A 42 -2.45 -4.89 -7.75
CA ILE A 42 -1.87 -4.73 -6.41
C ILE A 42 -0.35 -4.65 -6.52
N LEU A 43 0.23 -3.65 -5.87
CA LEU A 43 1.67 -3.48 -5.67
C LEU A 43 1.99 -3.76 -4.19
N PRO A 44 2.30 -4.99 -3.80
CA PRO A 44 2.79 -5.28 -2.47
C PRO A 44 4.26 -4.91 -2.38
N GLY A 45 4.80 -4.78 -1.17
CA GLY A 45 6.23 -4.59 -1.03
C GLY A 45 6.72 -4.72 0.39
N VAL A 46 7.94 -5.24 0.51
CA VAL A 46 8.75 -5.26 1.71
C VAL A 46 10.20 -4.97 1.32
N GLY A 47 11.02 -4.51 2.28
CA GLY A 47 12.41 -4.12 2.01
C GLY A 47 12.58 -2.62 1.98
N SER A 48 13.57 -2.12 1.24
CA SER A 48 13.93 -0.71 1.20
C SER A 48 13.37 0.01 -0.05
N PHE A 49 13.07 1.29 0.12
CA PHE A 49 12.50 2.15 -0.94
C PHE A 49 13.36 2.16 -2.20
N GLY A 50 14.69 2.41 -2.07
CA GLY A 50 15.57 2.53 -3.23
C GLY A 50 15.77 1.20 -3.97
N GLU A 51 15.88 0.07 -3.24
CA GLU A 51 15.99 -1.25 -3.87
C GLU A 51 14.71 -1.62 -4.63
N ALA A 52 13.56 -1.32 -4.05
CA ALA A 52 12.27 -1.55 -4.69
C ALA A 52 12.13 -0.75 -6.00
N MET A 53 12.49 0.54 -5.99
CA MET A 53 12.46 1.37 -7.19
C MET A 53 13.44 0.89 -8.26
N ASN A 54 14.65 0.47 -7.87
CA ASN A 54 15.63 -0.13 -8.79
C ASN A 54 15.08 -1.41 -9.45
N ASN A 55 14.38 -2.25 -8.69
CA ASN A 55 13.77 -3.46 -9.23
C ASN A 55 12.61 -3.13 -10.18
N LEU A 56 11.73 -2.18 -9.82
CA LEU A 56 10.66 -1.73 -10.72
C LEU A 56 11.21 -1.20 -12.04
N ASP A 57 12.27 -0.40 -11.99
CA ASP A 57 12.93 0.13 -13.20
C ASP A 57 13.58 -0.97 -14.02
N LYS A 58 14.35 -1.85 -13.38
CA LYS A 58 15.01 -3.03 -14.00
C LYS A 58 14.03 -3.90 -14.80
N PHE A 59 12.81 -4.08 -14.31
CA PHE A 59 11.78 -4.88 -14.97
C PHE A 59 10.85 -4.05 -15.89
N GLY A 60 11.09 -2.75 -16.06
CA GLY A 60 10.26 -1.87 -16.91
C GLY A 60 8.84 -1.65 -16.36
N LEU A 61 8.64 -1.81 -15.05
CA LEU A 61 7.32 -1.76 -14.42
C LEU A 61 6.88 -0.35 -14.03
N VAL A 62 7.80 0.62 -13.97
CA VAL A 62 7.49 2.03 -13.63
C VAL A 62 6.43 2.60 -14.58
N ASP A 63 6.67 2.50 -15.90
CA ASP A 63 5.73 2.99 -16.91
C ASP A 63 4.41 2.19 -16.91
N THR A 64 4.50 0.89 -16.63
CA THR A 64 3.32 0.01 -16.53
C THR A 64 2.40 0.47 -15.39
N ILE A 65 2.96 0.73 -14.21
CA ILE A 65 2.20 1.22 -13.05
C ILE A 65 1.59 2.59 -13.34
N LYS A 66 2.35 3.51 -13.95
CA LYS A 66 1.84 4.83 -14.35
C LYS A 66 0.68 4.73 -15.35
N LYS A 67 0.74 3.80 -16.30
CA LYS A 67 -0.36 3.53 -17.23
C LYS A 67 -1.58 2.94 -16.52
N VAL A 68 -1.40 1.94 -15.65
CA VAL A 68 -2.48 1.32 -14.86
C VAL A 68 -3.23 2.39 -14.07
N THR A 69 -2.52 3.21 -13.31
CA THR A 69 -3.12 4.27 -12.49
C THR A 69 -3.75 5.38 -13.33
N GLY A 70 -3.12 5.76 -14.46
CA GLY A 70 -3.62 6.77 -15.38
C GLY A 70 -4.85 6.32 -16.19
N ASN A 71 -5.01 5.02 -16.45
CA ASN A 71 -6.15 4.46 -17.16
C ASN A 71 -7.40 4.28 -16.28
N GLY A 72 -7.31 4.58 -14.99
CA GLY A 72 -8.44 4.42 -14.06
C GLY A 72 -8.61 2.99 -13.53
N THR A 73 -7.68 2.07 -13.80
CA THR A 73 -7.72 0.71 -13.23
C THR A 73 -7.52 0.79 -11.72
N PRO A 74 -8.40 0.18 -10.89
CA PRO A 74 -8.22 0.17 -9.44
C PRO A 74 -6.85 -0.40 -9.06
N PHE A 75 -6.10 0.37 -8.28
CA PHE A 75 -4.72 0.07 -7.89
C PHE A 75 -4.57 0.13 -6.37
N LEU A 76 -3.96 -0.90 -5.75
CA LEU A 76 -3.71 -0.95 -4.31
C LEU A 76 -2.22 -1.11 -4.01
N GLY A 77 -1.61 -0.10 -3.37
CA GLY A 77 -0.29 -0.19 -2.77
C GLY A 77 -0.34 -0.73 -1.34
N ILE A 78 0.45 -1.76 -1.00
CA ILE A 78 0.50 -2.34 0.34
C ILE A 78 1.89 -2.15 0.95
N CYS A 79 1.96 -1.56 2.13
CA CYS A 79 3.15 -1.29 2.93
C CYS A 79 4.21 -0.50 2.13
N LEU A 80 5.31 -1.10 1.70
CA LEU A 80 6.27 -0.43 0.82
C LEU A 80 5.61 0.03 -0.49
N GLY A 81 4.65 -0.73 -1.02
CA GLY A 81 3.87 -0.33 -2.20
C GLY A 81 3.09 0.98 -2.02
N LEU A 82 2.63 1.30 -0.81
CA LEU A 82 2.13 2.64 -0.50
C LEU A 82 3.24 3.68 -0.65
N GLN A 83 4.40 3.42 -0.05
CA GLN A 83 5.50 4.40 0.00
C GLN A 83 6.02 4.73 -1.40
N LEU A 84 6.10 3.73 -2.29
CA LEU A 84 6.57 3.89 -3.67
C LEU A 84 5.70 4.81 -4.53
N LEU A 85 4.43 5.07 -4.14
CA LEU A 85 3.56 6.01 -4.86
C LEU A 85 4.00 7.47 -4.74
N PHE A 86 4.86 7.79 -3.76
CA PHE A 86 5.33 9.14 -3.45
C PHE A 86 6.74 9.37 -4.00
N LYS A 87 7.09 10.63 -4.23
CA LYS A 87 8.35 11.00 -4.89
C LYS A 87 9.59 10.75 -4.05
N GLU A 88 9.55 11.08 -2.75
CA GLU A 88 10.73 11.14 -1.90
C GLU A 88 10.59 10.27 -0.65
N SER A 89 11.71 9.69 -0.20
CA SER A 89 11.78 8.94 1.04
C SER A 89 13.05 9.25 1.83
N ASP A 90 12.90 9.47 3.14
CA ASP A 90 14.04 9.61 4.06
C ASP A 90 14.87 8.31 4.16
N GLU A 91 14.32 7.16 3.75
CA GLU A 91 15.02 5.88 3.78
C GLU A 91 16.17 5.83 2.78
N THR A 92 15.98 6.41 1.60
CA THR A 92 16.99 6.41 0.54
C THR A 92 17.04 7.80 -0.11
N PRO A 93 17.75 8.76 0.52
CA PRO A 93 17.87 10.10 -0.02
C PRO A 93 18.42 10.08 -1.45
N GLY A 94 17.75 10.78 -2.36
CA GLY A 94 18.12 10.85 -3.79
C GLY A 94 17.50 9.78 -4.67
N ALA A 95 16.86 8.73 -4.12
CA ALA A 95 16.02 7.84 -4.91
C ALA A 95 14.64 8.49 -5.13
N GLU A 96 14.17 8.48 -6.38
CA GLU A 96 12.83 8.96 -6.72
C GLU A 96 11.84 7.80 -6.81
N GLY A 97 10.66 7.98 -6.21
CA GLY A 97 9.54 7.04 -6.32
C GLY A 97 8.71 7.24 -7.59
N LEU A 98 7.54 6.66 -7.63
CA LEU A 98 6.64 6.70 -8.79
C LEU A 98 6.03 8.09 -9.05
N ASP A 99 6.01 8.97 -8.04
CA ASP A 99 5.46 10.34 -8.11
C ASP A 99 4.00 10.37 -8.64
N ILE A 100 3.17 9.45 -8.14
CA ILE A 100 1.75 9.33 -8.50
C ILE A 100 0.88 10.18 -7.57
N LEU A 101 1.24 10.25 -6.29
CA LEU A 101 0.52 11.01 -5.27
C LEU A 101 1.43 12.04 -4.59
N PRO A 102 0.88 13.21 -4.18
CA PRO A 102 1.67 14.26 -3.55
C PRO A 102 1.95 13.97 -2.06
N GLY A 103 3.20 14.02 -1.66
CA GLY A 103 3.62 13.78 -0.27
C GLY A 103 5.06 13.29 -0.17
N LYS A 104 5.45 12.92 1.06
CA LYS A 104 6.80 12.44 1.39
C LYS A 104 6.73 11.27 2.36
N ILE A 105 7.72 10.40 2.26
CA ILE A 105 7.93 9.30 3.20
C ILE A 105 9.01 9.74 4.19
N LEU A 106 8.61 9.87 5.45
CA LEU A 106 9.45 10.36 6.53
C LEU A 106 9.84 9.21 7.47
N LYS A 107 10.98 9.36 8.14
CA LYS A 107 11.36 8.43 9.21
C LYS A 107 10.47 8.65 10.43
N ILE A 108 9.99 7.58 11.05
CA ILE A 108 9.25 7.66 12.31
C ILE A 108 10.15 8.27 13.38
N PRO A 109 9.74 9.36 14.06
CA PRO A 109 10.55 10.00 15.08
C PRO A 109 10.68 9.10 16.32
N ALA A 110 11.90 9.03 16.87
CA ALA A 110 12.14 8.34 18.12
C ALA A 110 11.41 9.03 19.28
N LYS A 111 10.83 8.23 20.18
CA LYS A 111 10.17 8.69 21.40
C LYS A 111 10.40 7.67 22.51
N ASP A 112 10.70 8.16 23.70
CA ASP A 112 10.95 7.29 24.86
C ASP A 112 9.76 6.37 25.13
N GLY A 113 10.07 5.09 25.37
CA GLY A 113 9.06 4.05 25.59
C GLY A 113 8.49 3.42 24.31
N PHE A 114 8.85 3.90 23.12
CA PHE A 114 8.42 3.35 21.84
C PHE A 114 9.59 2.73 21.07
N LYS A 115 9.32 1.59 20.43
CA LYS A 115 10.31 0.90 19.58
C LYS A 115 10.11 1.28 18.12
N ILE A 116 11.19 1.41 17.36
CA ILE A 116 11.19 1.51 15.91
C ILE A 116 11.90 0.26 15.37
N PRO A 117 11.25 -0.47 14.44
CA PRO A 117 10.02 -0.15 13.70
C PRO A 117 8.74 -0.15 14.56
N HIS A 118 7.70 0.59 14.13
CA HIS A 118 6.32 0.40 14.55
C HIS A 118 5.91 -1.01 14.11
N MET A 119 5.84 -1.94 15.05
CA MET A 119 5.56 -3.35 14.78
C MET A 119 4.48 -3.86 15.73
N GLY A 120 3.42 -4.41 15.14
CA GLY A 120 2.31 -4.99 15.89
C GLY A 120 0.96 -4.42 15.45
N TRP A 121 -0.05 -4.69 16.28
CA TRP A 121 -1.43 -4.27 16.04
C TRP A 121 -1.66 -2.85 16.56
N ASN A 122 -2.30 -2.03 15.73
CA ASN A 122 -2.72 -0.68 16.11
C ASN A 122 -4.07 -0.35 15.46
N SER A 123 -4.82 0.56 16.09
CA SER A 123 -6.14 0.96 15.61
C SER A 123 -6.07 2.00 14.51
N LEU A 124 -7.06 2.01 13.64
CA LEU A 124 -7.24 3.03 12.61
C LEU A 124 -8.34 4.00 13.00
N ASP A 125 -8.09 5.30 12.79
CA ASP A 125 -9.13 6.32 12.68
C ASP A 125 -9.45 6.49 11.19
N ILE A 126 -10.69 6.15 10.79
CA ILE A 126 -11.10 6.01 9.39
C ILE A 126 -12.05 7.13 9.02
N LYS A 127 -11.82 7.78 7.87
CA LYS A 127 -12.78 8.74 7.31
C LYS A 127 -14.06 8.02 6.85
N PRO A 128 -15.24 8.57 7.12
CA PRO A 128 -16.53 7.92 6.81
C PRO A 128 -16.73 7.56 5.33
N GLU A 129 -16.15 8.34 4.41
CA GLU A 129 -16.25 8.17 2.97
C GLU A 129 -15.26 7.14 2.38
N ALA A 130 -14.33 6.63 3.17
CA ALA A 130 -13.26 5.75 2.70
C ALA A 130 -13.79 4.38 2.26
N ARG A 131 -13.64 4.11 0.95
CA ARG A 131 -14.23 2.92 0.28
C ARG A 131 -13.60 1.61 0.73
N LEU A 132 -12.28 1.58 0.96
CA LEU A 132 -11.59 0.36 1.41
C LEU A 132 -12.11 -0.14 2.76
N PHE A 133 -12.63 0.75 3.60
CA PHE A 133 -13.01 0.45 4.98
C PHE A 133 -14.52 0.29 5.17
N LYS A 134 -15.27 0.26 4.06
CA LYS A 134 -16.74 0.13 4.11
C LYS A 134 -17.18 -1.10 4.90
N GLY A 135 -18.05 -0.87 5.90
CA GLY A 135 -18.63 -1.94 6.72
C GLY A 135 -17.68 -2.53 7.76
N LEU A 136 -16.57 -1.84 8.08
CA LEU A 136 -15.77 -2.11 9.27
C LEU A 136 -16.34 -1.40 10.49
N GLU A 137 -16.04 -1.93 11.68
CA GLU A 137 -16.34 -1.30 12.96
C GLU A 137 -15.47 -0.05 13.18
N THR A 138 -15.82 0.73 14.18
CA THR A 138 -15.04 1.91 14.59
C THR A 138 -13.70 1.47 15.19
N ASN A 139 -12.61 2.15 14.80
CA ASN A 139 -11.25 1.89 15.28
C ASN A 139 -10.79 0.42 15.14
N PRO A 140 -10.91 -0.20 13.95
CA PRO A 140 -10.46 -1.55 13.75
C PRO A 140 -8.95 -1.66 13.91
N TYR A 141 -8.48 -2.79 14.44
CA TYR A 141 -7.05 -3.07 14.58
C TYR A 141 -6.50 -3.76 13.34
N VAL A 142 -5.33 -3.30 12.89
CA VAL A 142 -4.57 -3.86 11.77
C VAL A 142 -3.10 -4.03 12.12
N TYR A 143 -2.36 -4.85 11.37
CA TYR A 143 -0.98 -5.18 11.64
C TYR A 143 -0.03 -4.27 10.87
N PHE A 144 0.85 -3.59 11.61
CA PHE A 144 1.92 -2.72 11.09
C PHE A 144 3.30 -3.35 11.27
N VAL A 145 4.21 -3.06 10.35
CA VAL A 145 5.65 -3.28 10.49
C VAL A 145 6.40 -2.32 9.57
N HIS A 146 6.76 -1.13 10.08
CA HIS A 146 7.43 -0.10 9.27
C HIS A 146 8.23 0.88 10.14
N SER A 147 9.32 1.42 9.56
CA SER A 147 10.17 2.46 10.17
C SER A 147 9.99 3.83 9.53
N TYR A 148 9.33 3.87 8.37
CA TYR A 148 9.03 5.08 7.61
C TYR A 148 7.53 5.17 7.38
N TYR A 149 6.99 6.38 7.29
CA TYR A 149 5.56 6.64 7.19
C TYR A 149 5.26 7.77 6.22
N LEU A 150 4.07 7.76 5.68
CA LEU A 150 3.57 8.79 4.80
C LEU A 150 3.19 10.06 5.56
N LYS A 151 3.66 11.20 5.04
CA LYS A 151 3.09 12.53 5.26
C LYS A 151 2.55 13.04 3.91
N ALA A 152 1.27 12.84 3.65
CA ALA A 152 0.61 13.35 2.45
C ALA A 152 0.64 14.88 2.44
N ALA A 153 0.88 15.48 1.28
CA ALA A 153 0.82 16.93 1.10
C ALA A 153 -0.62 17.44 0.99
N ASP A 154 -1.53 16.58 0.51
CA ASP A 154 -2.97 16.82 0.48
C ASP A 154 -3.66 15.87 1.47
N GLU A 155 -4.20 16.42 2.55
CA GLU A 155 -4.96 15.65 3.55
C GLU A 155 -6.30 15.14 3.01
N GLY A 156 -6.77 15.69 1.88
CA GLY A 156 -7.97 15.23 1.20
C GLY A 156 -7.88 13.77 0.74
N ILE A 157 -6.67 13.29 0.39
CA ILE A 157 -6.46 11.91 -0.04
C ILE A 157 -6.31 10.91 1.12
N VAL A 158 -6.13 11.38 2.37
CA VAL A 158 -5.95 10.50 3.54
C VAL A 158 -7.26 9.83 3.87
N ALA A 159 -7.29 8.51 3.84
CA ALA A 159 -8.48 7.68 4.11
C ALA A 159 -8.53 7.16 5.55
N ALA A 160 -7.36 6.89 6.15
CA ALA A 160 -7.25 6.46 7.54
C ALA A 160 -5.92 6.91 8.16
N THR A 161 -5.93 7.12 9.47
CA THR A 161 -4.76 7.50 10.26
C THR A 161 -4.57 6.58 11.46
N THR A 162 -3.39 6.61 12.05
CA THR A 162 -3.09 5.94 13.32
C THR A 162 -2.10 6.77 14.13
N GLU A 163 -2.17 6.64 15.45
CA GLU A 163 -1.23 7.28 16.37
C GLU A 163 -0.16 6.28 16.82
N TYR A 164 1.09 6.70 16.75
CA TYR A 164 2.20 5.94 17.33
C TYR A 164 3.14 6.89 18.09
N THR A 165 4.33 7.21 17.57
CA THR A 165 5.18 8.29 18.11
C THR A 165 4.78 9.65 17.52
N THR A 166 4.07 9.63 16.43
CA THR A 166 3.55 10.75 15.66
C THR A 166 2.22 10.35 15.01
N HIS A 167 1.52 11.33 14.46
CA HIS A 167 0.34 11.11 13.64
C HIS A 167 0.74 10.56 12.27
N ILE A 168 0.27 9.36 11.93
CA ILE A 168 0.64 8.61 10.73
C ILE A 168 -0.55 8.54 9.77
N HIS A 169 -0.36 8.97 8.53
CA HIS A 169 -1.30 8.75 7.43
C HIS A 169 -1.21 7.28 7.01
N ALA A 170 -2.06 6.44 7.59
CA ALA A 170 -1.98 4.98 7.48
C ALA A 170 -2.59 4.43 6.19
N SER A 171 -3.47 5.19 5.54
CA SER A 171 -4.07 4.83 4.25
C SER A 171 -4.44 6.07 3.45
N VAL A 172 -4.36 5.95 2.14
CA VAL A 172 -4.78 6.99 1.19
C VAL A 172 -5.70 6.42 0.13
N GLU A 173 -6.54 7.31 -0.42
CA GLU A 173 -7.48 7.04 -1.48
C GLU A 173 -7.62 8.26 -2.37
N SER A 174 -7.28 8.13 -3.67
CA SER A 174 -7.38 9.19 -4.67
C SER A 174 -7.83 8.60 -6.00
N GLY A 175 -9.08 8.88 -6.38
CA GLY A 175 -9.69 8.30 -7.58
C GLY A 175 -9.71 6.76 -7.55
N ASN A 176 -8.93 6.14 -8.43
CA ASN A 176 -8.74 4.70 -8.54
C ASN A 176 -7.50 4.17 -7.79
N VAL A 177 -6.71 5.05 -7.18
CA VAL A 177 -5.50 4.69 -6.44
C VAL A 177 -5.79 4.62 -4.96
N PHE A 178 -5.53 3.45 -4.39
CA PHE A 178 -5.66 3.13 -2.98
C PHE A 178 -4.32 2.67 -2.43
N ALA A 179 -4.03 2.95 -1.18
CA ALA A 179 -2.86 2.38 -0.53
C ALA A 179 -3.01 2.32 0.99
N CYS A 180 -2.32 1.35 1.61
CA CYS A 180 -2.26 1.19 3.06
C CYS A 180 -0.84 0.87 3.53
N GLN A 181 -0.44 1.45 4.67
CA GLN A 181 0.86 1.21 5.31
C GLN A 181 0.91 -0.11 6.06
N PHE A 182 -0.22 -0.55 6.58
CA PHE A 182 -0.37 -1.85 7.25
C PHE A 182 -0.47 -2.99 6.23
N HIS A 183 -0.42 -4.21 6.73
CA HIS A 183 -0.54 -5.43 5.94
C HIS A 183 -1.96 -6.02 6.08
N PRO A 184 -2.89 -5.77 5.14
CA PRO A 184 -4.23 -6.35 5.23
C PRO A 184 -4.19 -7.88 5.20
N GLU A 185 -3.27 -8.50 4.46
CA GLU A 185 -3.08 -9.96 4.40
C GLU A 185 -2.59 -10.57 5.73
N LYS A 186 -2.20 -9.73 6.71
CA LYS A 186 -1.80 -10.12 8.07
C LYS A 186 -2.72 -9.57 9.15
N SER A 187 -3.83 -8.95 8.76
CA SER A 187 -4.74 -8.22 9.67
C SER A 187 -6.05 -8.98 9.94
N SER A 188 -6.01 -10.32 9.91
CA SER A 188 -7.15 -11.20 10.22
C SER A 188 -8.41 -10.82 9.41
N ASP A 189 -9.59 -10.94 10.00
CA ASP A 189 -10.88 -10.68 9.35
C ASP A 189 -11.03 -9.21 8.89
N VAL A 190 -10.48 -8.26 9.65
CA VAL A 190 -10.44 -6.85 9.27
C VAL A 190 -9.68 -6.67 7.94
N GLY A 191 -8.50 -7.28 7.84
CA GLY A 191 -7.69 -7.22 6.63
C GLY A 191 -8.34 -7.92 5.44
N LEU A 192 -8.95 -9.08 5.65
CA LEU A 192 -9.71 -9.79 4.61
C LEU A 192 -10.90 -8.95 4.12
N LYS A 193 -11.60 -8.24 5.03
CA LYS A 193 -12.69 -7.34 4.65
C LYS A 193 -12.19 -6.18 3.79
N ILE A 194 -11.02 -5.60 4.12
CA ILE A 194 -10.39 -4.53 3.32
C ILE A 194 -10.04 -5.05 1.92
N LEU A 195 -9.41 -6.22 1.80
CA LEU A 195 -9.09 -6.84 0.52
C LEU A 195 -10.35 -7.16 -0.29
N LYS A 196 -11.41 -7.64 0.36
CA LYS A 196 -12.71 -7.88 -0.27
C LYS A 196 -13.36 -6.60 -0.78
N ASN A 197 -13.28 -5.51 -0.02
CA ASN A 197 -13.78 -4.21 -0.45
C ASN A 197 -13.03 -3.73 -1.70
N PHE A 198 -11.69 -3.85 -1.73
CA PHE A 198 -10.89 -3.56 -2.92
C PHE A 198 -11.28 -4.43 -4.12
N ALA A 199 -11.44 -5.73 -3.91
CA ALA A 199 -11.84 -6.67 -4.97
C ALA A 199 -13.24 -6.36 -5.54
N SER A 200 -14.09 -5.67 -4.79
CA SER A 200 -15.46 -5.31 -5.18
C SER A 200 -15.63 -3.94 -5.84
N LEU A 201 -14.51 -3.17 -6.02
CA LEU A 201 -14.54 -1.84 -6.65
C LEU A 201 -14.89 -1.85 -8.12
#